data_31035a310c90125b16dc2e491eeca123
#
_entry.id   31035a310c90125b16dc2e491eeca123
#
_cell.length_a   1.000
_cell.length_b   1.000
_cell.length_c   1.000
_cell.angle_alpha   90.00
_cell.angle_beta   90.00
_cell.angle_gamma   90.00
#
_symmetry.space_group_name_H-M   'P 1'
#
loop_
_entity.id
_entity.type
_entity.pdbx_description
1 polymer ?
#
loop_
_entity_poly.entity_id
_entity_poly.type
_entity_poly.pdbx_seq_one_letter_code
_entity_poly.pdbx_strand_id
1 'polypeptide(L)'
;MALFNRIVVGTDGSESAAEAVRQAVELAGLTGARLDVVSAYEPVPNRRVESEVAQAPGDVAHEFGPREEATFALDSAVGAATAAGIEVTPHAMDGDPADAILDVAEKVGADLIMVGNKGMTGARRFLL
;
A
#
# COMPACT_ATOMS: atom_id res chain seq x y z
N MET A 1 10.91 21.51 -14.52
CA MET A 1 11.44 20.98 -13.28
C MET A 1 10.31 20.37 -12.44
N ALA A 2 10.49 19.17 -11.98
CA ALA A 2 9.45 18.52 -11.18
C ALA A 2 9.50 19.03 -9.76
N LEU A 3 8.35 19.34 -9.21
CA LEU A 3 8.24 19.73 -7.82
C LEU A 3 8.54 18.54 -6.91
N PHE A 4 8.02 17.38 -7.27
CA PHE A 4 8.35 16.14 -6.61
C PHE A 4 8.85 15.15 -7.64
N ASN A 5 9.86 14.38 -7.28
CA ASN A 5 10.42 13.37 -8.18
C ASN A 5 9.90 11.99 -7.87
N ARG A 6 9.70 11.67 -6.60
CA ARG A 6 9.23 10.37 -6.18
C ARG A 6 8.22 10.55 -5.06
N ILE A 7 7.06 9.95 -5.24
CA ILE A 7 5.99 9.98 -4.25
C ILE A 7 5.73 8.55 -3.81
N VAL A 8 5.67 8.33 -2.50
CA VAL A 8 5.31 7.03 -1.94
C VAL A 8 3.92 7.15 -1.35
N VAL A 9 3.04 6.21 -1.67
CA VAL A 9 1.71 6.17 -1.09
C VAL A 9 1.47 4.79 -0.50
N GLY A 10 0.95 4.74 0.72
CA GLY A 10 0.60 3.50 1.37
C GLY A 10 -0.86 3.17 1.15
N THR A 11 -1.17 1.89 0.97
CA THR A 11 -2.54 1.46 0.80
C THR A 11 -2.77 0.16 1.53
N ASP A 12 -3.95 0.04 2.12
CA ASP A 12 -4.40 -1.22 2.71
C ASP A 12 -5.69 -1.69 2.04
N GLY A 13 -6.05 -1.06 0.92
CA GLY A 13 -7.25 -1.43 0.21
C GLY A 13 -8.52 -0.79 0.74
N SER A 14 -8.42 -0.02 1.81
CA SER A 14 -9.58 0.65 2.36
C SER A 14 -9.97 1.85 1.49
N GLU A 15 -11.14 2.42 1.78
CA GLU A 15 -11.61 3.58 1.03
C GLU A 15 -10.71 4.78 1.24
N SER A 16 -10.26 5.01 2.46
CA SER A 16 -9.39 6.15 2.71
C SER A 16 -8.03 5.95 2.03
N ALA A 17 -7.55 4.72 1.97
CA ALA A 17 -6.32 4.45 1.25
C ALA A 17 -6.51 4.62 -0.25
N ALA A 18 -7.65 4.21 -0.78
CA ALA A 18 -7.93 4.39 -2.21
C ALA A 18 -7.97 5.88 -2.56
N GLU A 19 -8.52 6.68 -1.66
CA GLU A 19 -8.53 8.12 -1.86
C GLU A 19 -7.12 8.69 -1.87
N ALA A 20 -6.28 8.21 -0.95
CA ALA A 20 -4.88 8.64 -0.93
C ALA A 20 -4.18 8.27 -2.23
N VAL A 21 -4.42 7.07 -2.72
CA VAL A 21 -3.84 6.64 -3.98
C VAL A 21 -4.30 7.55 -5.13
N ARG A 22 -5.60 7.87 -5.15
CA ARG A 22 -6.13 8.71 -6.21
C ARG A 22 -5.47 10.08 -6.18
N GLN A 23 -5.32 10.64 -5.00
CA GLN A 23 -4.67 11.95 -4.90
C GLN A 23 -3.19 11.87 -5.25
N ALA A 24 -2.54 10.77 -4.88
CA ALA A 24 -1.13 10.59 -5.23
C ALA A 24 -0.96 10.49 -6.74
N VAL A 25 -1.85 9.77 -7.41
CA VAL A 25 -1.81 9.65 -8.86
C VAL A 25 -1.99 11.03 -9.51
N GLU A 26 -2.93 11.79 -8.99
CA GLU A 26 -3.17 13.12 -9.53
C GLU A 26 -1.97 14.03 -9.33
N LEU A 27 -1.40 13.99 -8.14
CA LEU A 27 -0.23 14.81 -7.84
C LEU A 27 0.97 14.40 -8.68
N ALA A 28 1.16 13.09 -8.87
CA ALA A 28 2.24 12.62 -9.71
C ALA A 28 2.08 13.12 -11.14
N GLY A 29 0.84 13.13 -11.64
CA GLY A 29 0.58 13.64 -12.97
C GLY A 29 0.89 15.12 -13.10
N LEU A 30 0.58 15.88 -12.06
CA LEU A 30 0.83 17.32 -12.09
C LEU A 30 2.30 17.67 -11.95
N THR A 31 3.06 16.85 -11.26
CA THR A 31 4.45 17.18 -10.96
C THR A 31 5.46 16.42 -11.79
N GLY A 32 5.00 15.39 -12.51
CA GLY A 32 5.92 14.54 -13.27
C GLY A 32 6.64 13.52 -12.41
N ALA A 33 6.14 13.25 -11.22
CA ALA A 33 6.79 12.34 -10.30
C ALA A 33 6.48 10.89 -10.64
N ARG A 34 7.36 10.00 -10.20
CA ARG A 34 7.09 8.58 -10.20
C ARG A 34 6.37 8.22 -8.91
N LEU A 35 5.62 7.14 -8.96
CA LEU A 35 4.82 6.73 -7.84
C LEU A 35 5.26 5.35 -7.37
N ASP A 36 5.47 5.20 -6.08
CA ASP A 36 5.71 3.91 -5.44
C ASP A 36 4.56 3.65 -4.49
N VAL A 37 3.91 2.50 -4.65
CA VAL A 37 2.76 2.14 -3.84
C VAL A 37 3.18 1.02 -2.92
N VAL A 38 2.93 1.18 -1.63
CA VAL A 38 3.35 0.23 -0.60
C VAL A 38 2.12 -0.32 0.08
N SER A 39 2.05 -1.62 0.21
CA SER A 39 1.06 -2.26 1.05
C SER A 39 1.78 -3.23 1.96
N ALA A 40 1.54 -3.09 3.26
CA ALA A 40 2.17 -3.93 4.25
C ALA A 40 1.17 -4.94 4.75
N TYR A 41 1.67 -6.10 5.11
CA TYR A 41 0.84 -7.13 5.68
C TYR A 41 1.60 -7.78 6.82
N GLU A 42 0.84 -8.25 7.80
CA GLU A 42 1.42 -8.98 8.91
C GLU A 42 1.12 -10.44 8.71
N PRO A 43 2.15 -11.26 8.56
CA PRO A 43 1.91 -12.68 8.34
C PRO A 43 1.23 -13.30 9.56
N VAL A 44 0.28 -14.18 9.28
CA VAL A 44 -0.34 -14.95 10.34
C VAL A 44 0.70 -15.94 10.85
N PRO A 45 0.69 -16.27 12.15
CA PRO A 45 1.64 -17.25 12.65
C PRO A 45 1.56 -18.55 11.88
N ASN A 46 2.72 -19.01 11.43
CA ASN A 46 2.78 -20.12 10.49
C ASN A 46 2.13 -21.38 11.01
N ARG A 47 2.39 -21.69 12.27
CA ARG A 47 1.86 -22.94 12.80
C ARG A 47 0.35 -22.98 12.76
N ARG A 48 -0.27 -21.86 13.09
CA ARG A 48 -1.71 -21.81 13.05
C ARG A 48 -2.24 -21.93 11.64
N VAL A 49 -1.62 -21.22 10.73
CA VAL A 49 -2.07 -21.24 9.35
C VAL A 49 -1.94 -22.65 8.78
N GLU A 50 -0.81 -23.26 8.99
CA GLU A 50 -0.57 -24.59 8.47
C GLU A 50 -1.56 -25.60 9.05
N SER A 51 -1.80 -25.47 10.32
CA SER A 51 -2.72 -26.37 10.98
C SER A 51 -4.13 -26.24 10.42
N GLU A 52 -4.57 -25.00 10.24
CA GLU A 52 -5.89 -24.76 9.73
C GLU A 52 -6.04 -25.22 8.29
N VAL A 53 -5.03 -24.95 7.49
CA VAL A 53 -5.07 -25.33 6.10
C VAL A 53 -5.06 -26.86 5.98
N ALA A 54 -4.30 -27.52 6.81
CA ALA A 54 -4.24 -28.99 6.75
C ALA A 54 -5.55 -29.63 7.09
N GLN A 55 -6.33 -28.99 7.94
CA GLN A 55 -7.61 -29.54 8.36
C GLN A 55 -8.76 -29.11 7.47
N ALA A 56 -8.57 -28.08 6.70
CA ALA A 56 -9.64 -27.52 5.91
C ALA A 56 -9.61 -28.04 4.50
N PRO A 57 -10.77 -28.26 3.92
CA PRO A 57 -10.80 -28.60 2.50
C PRO A 57 -10.22 -27.48 1.65
N GLY A 58 -9.99 -27.80 0.40
CA GLY A 58 -9.31 -26.90 -0.48
C GLY A 58 -9.93 -25.52 -0.62
N ASP A 59 -11.23 -25.41 -0.41
CA ASP A 59 -11.87 -24.12 -0.59
C ASP A 59 -11.36 -23.07 0.39
N VAL A 60 -10.97 -23.50 1.59
CA VAL A 60 -10.42 -22.55 2.54
C VAL A 60 -9.09 -22.02 2.07
N ALA A 61 -8.34 -22.84 1.36
CA ALA A 61 -7.05 -22.42 0.86
C ALA A 61 -7.17 -21.32 -0.18
N HIS A 62 -8.35 -21.06 -0.71
CA HIS A 62 -8.54 -20.03 -1.70
C HIS A 62 -8.89 -18.69 -1.09
N GLU A 63 -9.09 -18.64 0.21
CA GLU A 63 -9.40 -17.38 0.83
C GLU A 63 -8.15 -16.52 0.87
N PHE A 64 -8.36 -15.22 0.79
CA PHE A 64 -7.25 -14.29 0.79
C PHE A 64 -6.64 -14.20 2.16
N GLY A 65 -5.34 -14.48 2.25
CA GLY A 65 -4.59 -14.16 3.42
C GLY A 65 -4.11 -12.72 3.37
N PRO A 66 -3.37 -12.30 4.40
CA PRO A 66 -2.89 -10.92 4.43
C PRO A 66 -2.07 -10.54 3.21
N ARG A 67 -1.22 -11.44 2.75
CA ARG A 67 -0.39 -11.13 1.60
C ARG A 67 -1.21 -10.96 0.34
N GLU A 68 -2.22 -11.81 0.16
CA GLU A 68 -3.07 -11.70 -1.01
C GLU A 68 -3.89 -10.43 -0.99
N GLU A 69 -4.31 -10.02 0.19
CA GLU A 69 -5.04 -8.77 0.31
C GLU A 69 -4.15 -7.59 -0.05
N ALA A 70 -2.91 -7.63 0.41
CA ALA A 70 -1.96 -6.58 0.07
C ALA A 70 -1.71 -6.53 -1.43
N THR A 71 -1.55 -7.70 -2.05
CA THR A 71 -1.33 -7.76 -3.49
C THR A 71 -2.54 -7.21 -4.24
N PHE A 72 -3.73 -7.53 -3.78
CA PHE A 72 -4.94 -7.04 -4.43
C PHE A 72 -5.03 -5.52 -4.33
N ALA A 73 -4.71 -4.98 -3.16
CA ALA A 73 -4.71 -3.53 -2.99
C ALA A 73 -3.68 -2.88 -3.90
N LEU A 74 -2.52 -3.49 -4.05
CA LEU A 74 -1.48 -2.97 -4.92
C LEU A 74 -1.91 -3.02 -6.39
N ASP A 75 -2.51 -4.12 -6.80
CA ASP A 75 -2.96 -4.26 -8.17
C ASP A 75 -3.96 -3.17 -8.52
N SER A 76 -4.86 -2.88 -7.61
CA SER A 76 -5.84 -1.84 -7.82
C SER A 76 -5.17 -0.48 -7.98
N ALA A 77 -4.19 -0.18 -7.12
CA ALA A 77 -3.48 1.08 -7.19
C ALA A 77 -2.66 1.20 -8.47
N VAL A 78 -2.00 0.12 -8.84
CA VAL A 78 -1.21 0.11 -10.07
C VAL A 78 -2.11 0.35 -11.28
N GLY A 79 -3.29 -0.28 -11.28
CA GLY A 79 -4.23 -0.06 -12.38
C GLY A 79 -4.63 1.40 -12.51
N ALA A 80 -4.91 2.04 -11.38
CA ALA A 80 -5.30 3.45 -11.41
C ALA A 80 -4.17 4.33 -11.92
N ALA A 81 -2.95 4.08 -11.46
CA ALA A 81 -1.81 4.88 -11.87
C ALA A 81 -1.49 4.66 -13.35
N THR A 82 -1.52 3.42 -13.78
CA THR A 82 -1.23 3.10 -15.18
C THR A 82 -2.26 3.72 -16.12
N ALA A 83 -3.52 3.68 -15.70
CA ALA A 83 -4.57 4.28 -16.53
C ALA A 83 -4.37 5.79 -16.69
N ALA A 84 -3.73 6.41 -15.71
CA ALA A 84 -3.44 7.84 -15.76
C ALA A 84 -2.09 8.15 -16.41
N GLY A 85 -1.37 7.13 -16.87
CA GLY A 85 -0.09 7.34 -17.51
C GLY A 85 1.05 7.59 -16.54
N ILE A 86 0.91 7.19 -15.29
CA ILE A 86 1.90 7.42 -14.25
C ILE A 86 2.80 6.19 -14.14
N GLU A 87 4.09 6.43 -14.06
CA GLU A 87 5.04 5.36 -13.81
C GLU A 87 4.92 4.92 -12.36
N VAL A 88 4.63 3.66 -12.13
CA VAL A 88 4.28 3.17 -10.79
C VAL A 88 5.00 1.86 -10.52
N THR A 89 5.48 1.71 -9.28
CA THR A 89 6.13 0.49 -8.81
C THR A 89 5.42 0.03 -7.53
N PRO A 90 4.93 -1.19 -7.50
CA PRO A 90 4.28 -1.71 -6.29
C PRO A 90 5.29 -2.37 -5.37
N HIS A 91 5.02 -2.32 -4.08
CA HIS A 91 5.87 -2.94 -3.05
C HIS A 91 4.97 -3.65 -2.04
N ALA A 92 5.04 -4.96 -1.99
CA ALA A 92 4.35 -5.74 -0.96
C ALA A 92 5.37 -6.07 0.12
N MET A 93 5.12 -5.59 1.34
CA MET A 93 6.09 -5.71 2.42
C MET A 93 5.43 -6.40 3.59
N ASP A 94 6.18 -7.27 4.27
CA ASP A 94 5.65 -7.80 5.52
C ASP A 94 6.07 -6.89 6.66
N GLY A 95 5.24 -6.86 7.70
CA GLY A 95 5.55 -6.10 8.89
C GLY A 95 4.62 -4.93 9.08
N ASP A 96 5.08 -4.01 9.90
CA ASP A 96 4.29 -2.84 10.27
C ASP A 96 4.16 -1.87 9.10
N PRO A 97 2.95 -1.37 8.82
CA PRO A 97 2.77 -0.48 7.68
C PRO A 97 3.63 0.76 7.72
N ALA A 98 3.75 1.39 8.88
CA ALA A 98 4.55 2.62 8.96
C ALA A 98 6.01 2.33 8.66
N ASP A 99 6.53 1.24 9.20
CA ASP A 99 7.91 0.87 8.94
C ASP A 99 8.13 0.55 7.48
N ALA A 100 7.20 -0.17 6.88
CA ALA A 100 7.32 -0.55 5.47
C ALA A 100 7.34 0.68 4.58
N ILE A 101 6.44 1.62 4.85
CA ILE A 101 6.36 2.83 4.05
C ILE A 101 7.65 3.64 4.18
N LEU A 102 8.16 3.77 5.41
CA LEU A 102 9.39 4.53 5.63
C LEU A 102 10.58 3.85 4.97
N ASP A 103 10.63 2.52 5.02
CA ASP A 103 11.71 1.79 4.39
C ASP A 103 11.72 2.01 2.88
N VAL A 104 10.57 1.93 2.26
CA VAL A 104 10.49 2.14 0.83
C VAL A 104 10.85 3.59 0.49
N ALA A 105 10.31 4.53 1.25
CA ALA A 105 10.56 5.94 1.00
C ALA A 105 12.06 6.24 1.06
N GLU A 106 12.74 5.68 2.05
CA GLU A 106 14.17 5.89 2.18
C GLU A 106 14.92 5.25 1.02
N LYS A 107 14.50 4.05 0.66
CA LYS A 107 15.18 3.29 -0.38
C LYS A 107 15.10 3.99 -1.74
N VAL A 108 13.95 4.58 -2.04
CA VAL A 108 13.76 5.21 -3.35
C VAL A 108 14.07 6.69 -3.32
N GLY A 109 14.38 7.26 -2.17
CA GLY A 109 14.63 8.69 -2.07
C GLY A 109 13.38 9.50 -2.30
N ALA A 110 12.28 9.14 -1.64
CA ALA A 110 11.00 9.80 -1.86
C ALA A 110 11.02 11.22 -1.34
N ASP A 111 10.34 12.08 -2.05
CA ASP A 111 10.15 13.47 -1.67
C ASP A 111 8.90 13.67 -0.83
N LEU A 112 7.95 12.75 -0.97
CA LEU A 112 6.65 12.90 -0.33
C LEU A 112 6.09 11.53 -0.01
N ILE A 113 5.46 11.42 1.15
CA ILE A 113 4.75 10.21 1.56
C ILE A 113 3.29 10.58 1.77
N MET A 114 2.40 9.80 1.18
CA MET A 114 0.97 10.01 1.32
C MET A 114 0.32 8.76 1.90
N VAL A 115 -0.60 8.95 2.81
CA VAL A 115 -1.33 7.83 3.41
C VAL A 115 -2.77 8.25 3.64
N GLY A 116 -3.66 7.25 3.67
CA GLY A 116 -5.02 7.50 4.08
C GLY A 116 -5.09 7.73 5.56
N ASN A 117 -6.22 8.25 6.01
CA ASN A 117 -6.38 8.55 7.42
C ASN A 117 -7.11 7.46 8.19
N LYS A 118 -7.31 6.31 7.58
CA LYS A 118 -7.90 5.20 8.31
C LYS A 118 -6.96 4.79 9.43
N GLY A 119 -7.49 4.60 10.61
CA GLY A 119 -6.66 4.31 11.75
C GLY A 119 -6.18 5.52 12.48
N MET A 120 -6.30 6.67 11.90
CA MET A 120 -5.97 7.93 12.54
C MET A 120 -7.24 8.61 12.95
N THR A 121 -7.86 8.12 14.00
CA THR A 121 -9.16 8.61 14.41
C THR A 121 -9.01 9.56 15.57
N GLY A 122 -10.04 10.36 15.79
CA GLY A 122 -10.06 11.28 16.90
C GLY A 122 -8.94 12.29 16.81
N ALA A 123 -8.36 12.61 17.95
CA ALA A 123 -7.34 13.64 18.01
C ALA A 123 -6.07 13.29 17.28
N ARG A 124 -5.86 12.01 17.02
CA ARG A 124 -4.59 11.60 16.45
C ARG A 124 -4.33 12.13 15.06
N ARG A 125 -5.40 12.34 14.31
CA ARG A 125 -5.22 12.78 12.94
C ARG A 125 -4.64 14.17 12.85
N PHE A 126 -4.58 14.89 13.94
CA PHE A 126 -4.08 16.26 13.93
C PHE A 126 -2.67 16.36 14.45
N LEU A 127 -2.05 15.25 14.75
CA LEU A 127 -0.66 15.28 15.20
C LEU A 127 0.24 15.38 14.00
N LEU A 128 1.16 16.27 14.07
CA LEU A 128 2.09 16.49 12.97
C LEU A 128 3.49 16.11 13.34
#